data_2416538854f253b8fb9752a39270d8fa
#
_entry.id   2416538854f253b8fb9752a39270d8fa
#
_cell.length_a   1.000
_cell.length_b   1.000
_cell.length_c   1.000
_cell.angle_alpha   90.00
_cell.angle_beta   90.00
_cell.angle_gamma   90.00
#
_symmetry.space_group_name_H-M   'P 1'
#
loop_
_entity.id
_entity.type
_entity.pdbx_description
1 polymer ?
#
loop_
_entity_poly.entity_id
_entity_poly.type
_entity_poly.pdbx_seq_one_letter_code
_entity_poly.pdbx_strand_id
1 'polypeptide(L)'
;MEGSGYNSTYTLLYIPPIILMQNQSPTNTLYSPPLWRGWGRVFLLLSLLLLQSCRHDIIVWPSEEEETGDTRQDSILGFYLLNEGNMGSNKCTMDYYDYTTGTYIRNIYGNANPSAVKELGDVGNDLRIYGNRMWAVINCSNKIEVMEARTARRVGQVNLANCRYIAFHEGYAYVTSYAGPVQINPGYEQKGMVVKIDTATLEKVDTCIVGFQPDRLDIANGKIFVANSGGYMYPNYENTVSVVDIGTFREEGRIPVAVNLHHLLADSDGQLWVSSRGDYYGNTSALFCITDPAGTPQVQRITAQDGTDLVVENMTLRGDSLYVIGTEFSYATMQNHTNYGIVNVRTRQVLTANFITDGTDASIMEPYGIAVHPHTGEILIGDARTHVNPGTLFCFSPEGLLLWKVRTGDIPAHFAFLYER
;
A
#
# COMPACT_ATOMS: atom_id res chain seq x y z
N MET A 1 32.78 -34.26 10.99
CA MET A 1 33.74 -33.16 10.96
C MET A 1 32.84 -31.92 10.79
N GLU A 2 32.49 -31.39 11.91
CA GLU A 2 32.76 -30.03 12.41
C GLU A 2 32.30 -28.98 11.40
N GLY A 3 31.24 -28.20 11.53
CA GLY A 3 30.69 -27.52 12.71
C GLY A 3 31.23 -26.10 12.72
N SER A 4 30.50 -25.11 12.16
CA SER A 4 30.67 -23.73 12.60
C SER A 4 29.29 -23.03 12.54
N GLY A 5 28.68 -22.93 13.71
CA GLY A 5 27.51 -22.11 13.92
C GLY A 5 27.89 -20.64 14.01
N TYR A 6 27.05 -19.78 13.40
CA TYR A 6 27.06 -18.34 13.72
C TYR A 6 25.90 -18.05 14.69
N ASN A 7 26.28 -17.91 15.97
CA ASN A 7 25.42 -17.34 17.00
C ASN A 7 25.40 -15.80 16.84
N SER A 8 24.26 -15.27 16.49
CA SER A 8 24.00 -13.82 16.61
C SER A 8 23.38 -13.56 17.98
N THR A 9 24.19 -13.10 18.92
CA THR A 9 23.81 -12.75 20.28
C THR A 9 23.23 -11.31 20.27
N TYR A 10 21.93 -11.19 20.48
CA TYR A 10 21.33 -9.89 20.79
C TYR A 10 21.63 -9.56 22.26
N THR A 11 22.44 -8.53 22.48
CA THR A 11 22.73 -7.99 23.80
C THR A 11 21.55 -7.14 24.26
N LEU A 12 20.76 -7.66 25.18
CA LEU A 12 19.78 -6.92 25.95
C LEU A 12 20.52 -6.01 26.93
N LEU A 13 20.41 -4.71 26.74
CA LEU A 13 20.85 -3.71 27.70
C LEU A 13 19.93 -3.73 28.92
N TYR A 14 20.45 -4.26 30.02
CA TYR A 14 19.83 -4.29 31.35
C TYR A 14 20.04 -2.91 31.99
N ILE A 15 18.95 -2.20 32.30
CA ILE A 15 18.96 -0.99 33.12
C ILE A 15 18.66 -1.41 34.54
N PRO A 16 19.58 -1.20 35.54
CA PRO A 16 19.30 -1.55 36.91
C PRO A 16 18.36 -0.54 37.58
N PRO A 17 17.55 -0.96 38.58
CA PRO A 17 16.64 -0.09 39.29
C PRO A 17 17.39 0.84 40.25
N ILE A 18 17.00 2.11 40.26
CA ILE A 18 17.49 3.12 41.24
C ILE A 18 16.92 2.80 42.62
N ILE A 19 17.80 2.49 43.57
CA ILE A 19 17.48 2.31 44.96
C ILE A 19 17.31 3.69 45.61
N LEU A 20 16.09 3.99 46.06
CA LEU A 20 15.81 5.13 46.93
C LEU A 20 16.33 4.84 48.33
N MET A 21 17.43 5.49 48.70
CA MET A 21 17.84 5.55 50.11
C MET A 21 17.06 6.66 50.84
N GLN A 22 16.23 6.24 51.79
CA GLN A 22 15.69 7.11 52.82
C GLN A 22 16.84 7.48 53.75
N ASN A 23 17.08 8.76 53.92
CA ASN A 23 17.87 9.26 55.05
C ASN A 23 17.04 10.20 55.89
N GLN A 24 16.97 9.85 57.19
CA GLN A 24 16.29 10.58 58.22
C GLN A 24 17.04 11.87 58.58
N SER A 25 16.26 12.87 58.95
CA SER A 25 16.67 14.19 59.42
C SER A 25 17.46 14.18 60.71
N PRO A 26 18.21 15.24 60.98
CA PRO A 26 17.99 15.96 62.23
C PRO A 26 17.66 17.43 62.00
N THR A 27 16.76 17.87 62.85
CA THR A 27 16.31 19.23 63.10
C THR A 27 17.45 20.19 63.41
N ASN A 28 17.56 21.26 62.59
CA ASN A 28 18.19 22.51 63.13
C ASN A 28 17.47 23.72 62.52
N THR A 29 16.82 24.45 63.37
CA THR A 29 16.26 25.78 63.18
C THR A 29 17.37 26.78 62.84
N LEU A 30 17.34 27.33 61.64
CA LEU A 30 18.07 28.54 61.34
C LEU A 30 17.16 29.54 60.61
N TYR A 31 17.11 30.73 61.19
CA TYR A 31 16.44 31.94 60.72
C TYR A 31 16.78 32.22 59.23
N SER A 32 15.77 32.40 58.42
CA SER A 32 15.89 32.88 57.03
C SER A 32 15.61 34.38 56.98
N PRO A 33 16.47 35.15 56.29
CA PRO A 33 16.25 36.58 56.10
C PRO A 33 15.15 36.87 55.04
N PRO A 34 14.50 38.02 55.05
CA PRO A 34 13.25 38.32 54.30
C PRO A 34 13.48 38.69 52.83
N LEU A 35 14.43 38.10 52.13
CA LEU A 35 14.74 38.44 50.73
C LEU A 35 13.97 37.59 49.68
N TRP A 36 13.14 36.64 50.08
CA TRP A 36 12.48 35.72 49.14
C TRP A 36 11.09 36.16 48.65
N ARG A 37 10.60 37.31 49.11
CA ARG A 37 9.26 37.79 48.64
C ARG A 37 9.25 38.42 47.22
N GLY A 38 10.40 38.79 46.69
CA GLY A 38 10.53 39.38 45.34
C GLY A 38 10.67 38.35 44.23
N TRP A 39 11.40 37.29 44.46
CA TRP A 39 11.78 36.31 43.43
C TRP A 39 10.63 35.35 43.02
N GLY A 40 9.72 35.05 43.94
CA GLY A 40 8.54 34.23 43.64
C GLY A 40 7.61 34.87 42.60
N ARG A 41 7.52 36.21 42.60
CA ARG A 41 6.71 36.96 41.60
C ARG A 41 7.40 37.01 40.24
N VAL A 42 8.72 37.06 40.21
CA VAL A 42 9.50 37.03 38.95
C VAL A 42 9.46 35.65 38.36
N PHE A 43 9.56 34.58 39.15
CA PHE A 43 9.40 33.19 38.69
C PHE A 43 7.98 32.90 38.16
N LEU A 44 6.95 33.41 38.82
CA LEU A 44 5.57 33.27 38.36
C LEU A 44 5.32 34.03 37.05
N LEU A 45 5.89 35.21 36.87
CA LEU A 45 5.82 35.98 35.63
C LEU A 45 6.63 35.31 34.50
N LEU A 46 7.79 34.74 34.81
CA LEU A 46 8.57 33.97 33.80
C LEU A 46 7.86 32.67 33.42
N SER A 47 7.23 31.95 34.35
CA SER A 47 6.46 30.74 34.04
C SER A 47 5.18 31.04 33.22
N LEU A 48 4.53 32.19 33.46
CA LEU A 48 3.39 32.64 32.64
C LEU A 48 3.83 33.04 31.21
N LEU A 49 5.03 33.58 31.02
CA LEU A 49 5.57 33.87 29.69
C LEU A 49 5.99 32.61 28.94
N LEU A 50 6.34 31.52 29.63
CA LEU A 50 6.63 30.23 28.98
C LEU A 50 5.37 29.47 28.59
N LEU A 51 4.20 29.79 29.16
CA LEU A 51 2.92 29.18 28.79
C LEU A 51 2.27 29.79 27.55
N GLN A 52 2.77 30.92 27.05
CA GLN A 52 2.30 31.53 25.78
C GLN A 52 3.03 31.03 24.53
N SER A 53 3.94 30.06 24.65
CA SER A 53 4.66 29.48 23.51
C SER A 53 3.91 28.30 22.85
N CYS A 54 2.58 28.20 22.97
CA CYS A 54 1.81 27.43 22.01
C CYS A 54 1.63 28.27 20.76
N ARG A 55 2.68 28.37 19.95
CA ARG A 55 2.54 28.83 18.58
C ARG A 55 1.70 27.80 17.82
N HIS A 56 0.46 28.13 17.53
CA HIS A 56 -0.31 27.49 16.46
C HIS A 56 0.12 28.05 15.10
N ASP A 57 1.41 28.03 14.83
CA ASP A 57 1.88 28.29 13.47
C ASP A 57 1.41 27.09 12.64
N ILE A 58 0.56 27.34 11.69
CA ILE A 58 0.21 26.37 10.65
C ILE A 58 1.52 26.08 9.91
N ILE A 59 2.11 24.90 10.17
CA ILE A 59 3.32 24.47 9.46
C ILE A 59 2.86 24.03 8.07
N VAL A 60 2.96 24.94 7.11
CA VAL A 60 2.82 24.58 5.70
C VAL A 60 4.13 23.95 5.28
N TRP A 61 4.13 22.65 5.03
CA TRP A 61 5.27 21.97 4.47
C TRP A 61 5.31 22.28 2.97
N PRO A 62 6.42 22.86 2.44
CA PRO A 62 6.51 23.09 1.01
C PRO A 62 6.45 21.74 0.28
N SER A 63 5.60 21.64 -0.73
CA SER A 63 5.68 20.58 -1.73
C SER A 63 6.95 20.80 -2.54
N GLU A 64 7.65 19.72 -2.83
CA GLU A 64 8.77 19.75 -3.76
C GLU A 64 8.22 19.47 -5.16
N GLU A 65 8.56 20.32 -6.11
CA GLU A 65 8.10 20.23 -7.50
C GLU A 65 9.27 19.86 -8.41
N GLU A 66 9.00 19.03 -9.41
CA GLU A 66 9.96 18.60 -10.42
C GLU A 66 9.29 18.61 -11.80
N GLU A 67 9.88 19.34 -12.75
CA GLU A 67 9.36 19.43 -14.11
C GLU A 67 9.89 18.27 -14.95
N THR A 68 8.99 17.56 -15.65
CA THR A 68 9.35 16.48 -16.58
C THR A 68 9.46 16.95 -18.03
N GLY A 69 8.83 18.09 -18.34
CA GLY A 69 8.71 18.60 -19.70
C GLY A 69 7.64 17.92 -20.55
N ASP A 70 6.97 16.90 -20.03
CA ASP A 70 5.89 16.18 -20.69
C ASP A 70 4.54 16.82 -20.38
N THR A 71 4.14 17.77 -21.22
CA THR A 71 2.87 18.48 -21.11
C THR A 71 1.87 17.99 -22.16
N ARG A 72 0.62 17.80 -21.75
CA ARG A 72 -0.45 17.40 -22.69
C ARG A 72 -1.81 17.93 -22.26
N GLN A 73 -2.73 18.02 -23.23
CA GLN A 73 -4.16 18.20 -22.95
C GLN A 73 -4.87 16.89 -23.23
N ASP A 74 -5.40 16.29 -22.18
CA ASP A 74 -6.16 15.02 -22.19
C ASP A 74 -7.38 15.17 -21.29
N SER A 75 -8.35 14.28 -21.41
CA SER A 75 -9.43 14.14 -20.42
C SER A 75 -8.93 13.56 -19.09
N ILE A 76 -7.71 13.06 -19.03
CA ILE A 76 -6.98 12.70 -17.81
C ILE A 76 -6.10 13.90 -17.42
N LEU A 77 -6.46 14.59 -16.34
CA LEU A 77 -5.76 15.78 -15.85
C LEU A 77 -4.40 15.44 -15.24
N GLY A 78 -4.31 14.25 -14.63
CA GLY A 78 -3.12 13.82 -13.92
C GLY A 78 -3.33 12.49 -13.23
N PHE A 79 -2.39 12.11 -12.38
CA PHE A 79 -2.54 10.96 -11.51
C PHE A 79 -2.00 11.26 -10.11
N TYR A 80 -2.61 10.63 -9.14
CA TYR A 80 -2.09 10.53 -7.78
C TYR A 80 -1.23 9.28 -7.62
N LEU A 81 -0.14 9.41 -6.87
CA LEU A 81 0.71 8.29 -6.46
C LEU A 81 0.75 8.21 -4.94
N LEU A 82 0.26 7.12 -4.38
CA LEU A 82 0.41 6.82 -2.97
C LEU A 82 1.72 6.09 -2.75
N ASN A 83 2.58 6.70 -1.92
CA ASN A 83 3.80 6.08 -1.42
C ASN A 83 3.45 5.36 -0.12
N GLU A 84 3.63 4.04 -0.05
CA GLU A 84 3.19 3.25 1.10
C GLU A 84 3.85 3.68 2.41
N GLY A 85 5.14 3.98 2.35
CA GLY A 85 5.96 4.13 3.53
C GLY A 85 6.30 2.79 4.20
N ASN A 86 7.41 2.72 4.89
CA ASN A 86 7.82 1.52 5.59
C ASN A 86 7.02 1.34 6.89
N MET A 87 6.60 0.11 7.19
CA MET A 87 5.82 -0.23 8.39
C MET A 87 6.53 0.23 9.68
N GLY A 88 5.80 0.94 10.53
CA GLY A 88 6.30 1.55 11.75
C GLY A 88 6.99 2.90 11.57
N SER A 89 7.15 3.39 10.32
CA SER A 89 7.79 4.68 10.04
C SER A 89 6.83 5.87 10.03
N ASN A 90 5.53 5.62 9.86
CA ASN A 90 4.49 6.65 9.68
C ASN A 90 4.82 7.62 8.53
N LYS A 91 5.29 7.09 7.40
CA LYS A 91 5.76 7.87 6.23
C LYS A 91 4.92 7.68 4.97
N CYS A 92 3.67 7.20 5.10
CA CYS A 92 2.78 7.18 3.96
C CYS A 92 2.52 8.60 3.46
N THR A 93 2.82 8.86 2.19
CA THR A 93 2.65 10.16 1.54
C THR A 93 1.91 10.03 0.22
N MET A 94 1.42 11.13 -0.30
CA MET A 94 0.72 11.17 -1.59
C MET A 94 1.30 12.26 -2.47
N ASP A 95 1.67 11.88 -3.69
CA ASP A 95 2.20 12.76 -4.71
C ASP A 95 1.16 12.94 -5.84
N TYR A 96 1.33 13.96 -6.67
CA TYR A 96 0.47 14.24 -7.81
C TYR A 96 1.29 14.63 -9.04
N TYR A 97 0.96 14.06 -10.18
CA TYR A 97 1.47 14.49 -11.48
C TYR A 97 0.39 15.21 -12.26
N ASP A 98 0.68 16.43 -12.70
CA ASP A 98 -0.21 17.25 -13.52
C ASP A 98 0.24 17.16 -14.99
N TYR A 99 -0.58 16.53 -15.83
CA TYR A 99 -0.30 16.45 -17.27
C TYR A 99 -0.40 17.79 -18.00
N THR A 100 -1.15 18.75 -17.46
CA THR A 100 -1.31 20.06 -18.10
C THR A 100 -0.01 20.87 -18.03
N THR A 101 0.69 20.78 -16.91
CA THR A 101 1.94 21.51 -16.67
C THR A 101 3.19 20.68 -16.83
N GLY A 102 3.06 19.32 -16.85
CA GLY A 102 4.20 18.41 -16.84
C GLY A 102 4.95 18.42 -15.51
N THR A 103 4.27 18.77 -14.41
CA THR A 103 4.88 18.94 -13.09
C THR A 103 4.52 17.79 -12.17
N TYR A 104 5.53 17.20 -11.53
CA TYR A 104 5.38 16.24 -10.45
C TYR A 104 5.54 16.92 -9.09
N ILE A 105 4.52 16.79 -8.24
CA ILE A 105 4.39 17.50 -6.96
C ILE A 105 4.39 16.47 -5.84
N ARG A 106 5.38 16.52 -4.96
CA ARG A 106 5.50 15.58 -3.84
C ARG A 106 4.72 16.03 -2.61
N ASN A 107 4.18 15.06 -1.87
CA ASN A 107 3.56 15.23 -0.56
C ASN A 107 2.45 16.27 -0.51
N ILE A 108 1.51 16.18 -1.45
CA ILE A 108 0.41 17.15 -1.59
C ILE A 108 -0.59 17.12 -0.44
N TYR A 109 -0.73 15.98 0.27
CA TYR A 109 -1.74 15.82 1.32
C TYR A 109 -1.55 16.82 2.47
N GLY A 110 -0.33 16.99 2.94
CA GLY A 110 -0.02 17.93 4.04
C GLY A 110 -0.35 19.37 3.68
N ASN A 111 -0.10 19.79 2.44
CA ASN A 111 -0.40 21.13 1.96
C ASN A 111 -1.90 21.37 1.79
N ALA A 112 -2.63 20.37 1.28
CA ALA A 112 -4.08 20.44 1.13
C ALA A 112 -4.80 20.45 2.49
N ASN A 113 -4.16 19.91 3.55
CA ASN A 113 -4.74 19.69 4.87
C ASN A 113 -3.85 20.21 6.02
N PRO A 114 -3.57 21.52 6.11
CA PRO A 114 -2.59 22.10 7.04
C PRO A 114 -2.96 21.92 8.52
N SER A 115 -4.23 21.64 8.82
CA SER A 115 -4.70 21.34 10.17
C SER A 115 -4.70 19.84 10.53
N ALA A 116 -4.39 18.96 9.55
CA ALA A 116 -4.26 17.54 9.77
C ALA A 116 -2.80 17.16 10.14
N VAL A 117 -2.58 15.90 10.51
CA VAL A 117 -1.23 15.37 10.65
C VAL A 117 -0.54 15.39 9.29
N LYS A 118 0.75 15.70 9.25
CA LYS A 118 1.53 15.89 8.00
C LYS A 118 1.45 14.68 7.06
N GLU A 119 1.63 13.50 7.60
CA GLU A 119 1.60 12.24 6.87
C GLU A 119 0.19 11.65 6.86
N LEU A 120 -0.15 10.93 5.78
CA LEU A 120 -1.40 10.17 5.70
C LEU A 120 -1.50 9.09 6.79
N GLY A 121 -0.37 8.56 7.22
CA GLY A 121 -0.27 7.55 8.27
C GLY A 121 0.83 6.53 8.00
N ASP A 122 0.60 5.29 8.44
CA ASP A 122 1.57 4.19 8.35
C ASP A 122 1.03 3.10 7.41
N VAL A 123 1.78 2.81 6.36
CA VAL A 123 1.51 1.86 5.27
C VAL A 123 0.22 2.15 4.48
N GLY A 124 0.37 2.80 3.33
CA GLY A 124 -0.71 3.02 2.36
C GLY A 124 -0.88 1.82 1.44
N ASN A 125 -2.00 1.08 1.53
CA ASN A 125 -2.20 -0.19 0.81
C ASN A 125 -3.00 -0.09 -0.48
N ASP A 126 -3.82 0.92 -0.66
CA ASP A 126 -4.55 1.15 -1.91
C ASP A 126 -4.98 2.61 -2.05
N LEU A 127 -5.14 3.06 -3.28
CA LEU A 127 -5.62 4.39 -3.63
C LEU A 127 -6.60 4.30 -4.79
N ARG A 128 -7.83 4.77 -4.60
CA ARG A 128 -8.87 4.74 -5.62
C ARG A 128 -9.64 6.05 -5.68
N ILE A 129 -10.08 6.41 -6.88
CA ILE A 129 -11.05 7.49 -7.09
C ILE A 129 -12.40 6.86 -7.44
N TYR A 130 -13.43 7.23 -6.69
CA TYR A 130 -14.82 6.87 -6.96
C TYR A 130 -15.70 8.11 -6.89
N GLY A 131 -16.33 8.43 -8.01
CA GLY A 131 -17.06 9.68 -8.16
C GLY A 131 -16.14 10.89 -8.02
N ASN A 132 -16.47 11.81 -7.11
CA ASN A 132 -15.64 12.98 -6.79
C ASN A 132 -14.74 12.79 -5.57
N ARG A 133 -14.67 11.56 -5.04
CA ARG A 133 -13.89 11.25 -3.83
C ARG A 133 -12.71 10.34 -4.16
N MET A 134 -11.60 10.60 -3.51
CA MET A 134 -10.41 9.78 -3.50
C MET A 134 -10.31 9.09 -2.14
N TRP A 135 -10.03 7.80 -2.15
CA TRP A 135 -10.00 6.92 -0.99
C TRP A 135 -8.61 6.30 -0.85
N ALA A 136 -7.94 6.60 0.24
CA ALA A 136 -6.63 6.03 0.57
C ALA A 136 -6.78 5.05 1.74
N VAL A 137 -6.42 3.80 1.52
CA VAL A 137 -6.46 2.75 2.54
C VAL A 137 -5.13 2.73 3.28
N ILE A 138 -5.14 3.07 4.57
CA ILE A 138 -3.93 3.19 5.40
C ILE A 138 -3.93 2.07 6.44
N ASN A 139 -3.22 1.00 6.12
CA ASN A 139 -3.28 -0.28 6.82
C ASN A 139 -2.91 -0.20 8.30
N CYS A 140 -1.66 0.13 8.60
CA CYS A 140 -1.16 0.13 9.97
C CYS A 140 -1.71 1.28 10.82
N SER A 141 -2.31 2.30 10.19
CA SER A 141 -3.09 3.33 10.88
C SER A 141 -4.56 2.95 11.08
N ASN A 142 -4.99 1.77 10.62
CA ASN A 142 -6.35 1.25 10.78
C ASN A 142 -7.44 2.20 10.29
N LYS A 143 -7.22 2.86 9.16
CA LYS A 143 -8.15 3.85 8.61
C LYS A 143 -8.19 3.87 7.09
N ILE A 144 -9.29 4.36 6.58
CA ILE A 144 -9.44 4.78 5.19
C ILE A 144 -9.63 6.28 5.21
N GLU A 145 -8.70 7.02 4.63
CA GLU A 145 -8.79 8.48 4.48
C GLU A 145 -9.59 8.81 3.22
N VAL A 146 -10.60 9.66 3.34
CA VAL A 146 -11.46 10.07 2.23
C VAL A 146 -11.25 11.54 1.94
N MET A 147 -10.91 11.85 0.70
CA MET A 147 -10.56 13.18 0.23
C MET A 147 -11.40 13.58 -0.99
N GLU A 148 -11.50 14.86 -1.27
CA GLU A 148 -11.99 15.35 -2.54
C GLU A 148 -10.96 15.07 -3.64
N ALA A 149 -11.37 14.45 -4.74
CA ALA A 149 -10.44 13.95 -5.75
C ALA A 149 -9.64 15.05 -6.47
N ARG A 150 -10.18 16.28 -6.60
CA ARG A 150 -9.50 17.38 -7.31
C ARG A 150 -8.53 18.18 -6.44
N THR A 151 -8.73 18.19 -5.14
CA THR A 151 -8.02 19.10 -4.23
C THR A 151 -7.20 18.37 -3.17
N ALA A 152 -7.37 17.04 -3.06
CA ALA A 152 -6.84 16.20 -1.98
C ALA A 152 -7.27 16.69 -0.56
N ARG A 153 -8.29 17.56 -0.45
CA ARG A 153 -8.82 18.01 0.82
C ARG A 153 -9.60 16.90 1.50
N ARG A 154 -9.31 16.71 2.77
CA ARG A 154 -9.97 15.71 3.62
C ARG A 154 -11.47 15.98 3.71
N VAL A 155 -12.27 14.95 3.41
CA VAL A 155 -13.73 14.91 3.57
C VAL A 155 -14.09 14.19 4.86
N GLY A 156 -13.44 13.06 5.14
CA GLY A 156 -13.71 12.24 6.30
C GLY A 156 -12.78 11.05 6.41
N GLN A 157 -13.11 10.15 7.32
CA GLN A 157 -12.30 8.96 7.61
C GLN A 157 -13.22 7.82 8.03
N VAL A 158 -12.89 6.59 7.63
CA VAL A 158 -13.51 5.37 8.14
C VAL A 158 -12.46 4.58 8.93
N ASN A 159 -12.73 4.28 10.19
CA ASN A 159 -11.85 3.45 11.00
C ASN A 159 -12.12 1.98 10.74
N LEU A 160 -11.10 1.23 10.29
CA LEU A 160 -11.18 -0.19 9.99
C LEU A 160 -9.84 -0.86 10.30
N ALA A 161 -9.84 -1.80 11.25
CA ALA A 161 -8.63 -2.50 11.65
C ALA A 161 -8.00 -3.25 10.47
N ASN A 162 -6.69 -3.09 10.29
CA ASN A 162 -5.91 -3.75 9.25
C ASN A 162 -6.61 -3.83 7.89
N CYS A 163 -7.16 -2.68 7.43
CA CYS A 163 -7.75 -2.55 6.10
C CYS A 163 -6.68 -2.73 5.02
N ARG A 164 -7.04 -3.42 3.90
CA ARG A 164 -6.06 -3.79 2.88
C ARG A 164 -6.36 -3.15 1.53
N TYR A 165 -7.37 -3.59 0.83
CA TYR A 165 -7.70 -3.15 -0.52
C TYR A 165 -9.17 -2.77 -0.62
N ILE A 166 -9.50 -1.91 -1.60
CA ILE A 166 -10.83 -1.35 -1.77
C ILE A 166 -11.33 -1.50 -3.22
N ALA A 167 -12.59 -1.89 -3.39
CA ALA A 167 -13.31 -1.86 -4.65
C ALA A 167 -14.65 -1.16 -4.48
N PHE A 168 -15.27 -0.71 -5.58
CA PHE A 168 -16.51 0.05 -5.55
C PHE A 168 -17.57 -0.54 -6.45
N HIS A 169 -18.80 -0.53 -5.99
CA HIS A 169 -19.96 -0.91 -6.80
C HIS A 169 -21.24 -0.21 -6.26
N GLU A 170 -21.97 0.42 -7.17
CA GLU A 170 -23.31 1.00 -6.91
C GLU A 170 -23.42 1.83 -5.62
N GLY A 171 -22.50 2.77 -5.40
CA GLY A 171 -22.52 3.67 -4.24
C GLY A 171 -21.92 3.08 -2.96
N TYR A 172 -21.39 1.86 -3.00
CA TYR A 172 -20.72 1.22 -1.88
C TYR A 172 -19.25 0.98 -2.15
N ALA A 173 -18.44 1.10 -1.11
CA ALA A 173 -17.07 0.62 -1.06
C ALA A 173 -17.02 -0.72 -0.33
N TYR A 174 -16.23 -1.64 -0.85
CA TYR A 174 -15.97 -2.95 -0.27
C TYR A 174 -14.49 -3.03 0.07
N VAL A 175 -14.17 -3.27 1.34
CA VAL A 175 -12.80 -3.20 1.85
C VAL A 175 -12.43 -4.48 2.55
N THR A 176 -11.32 -5.09 2.12
CA THR A 176 -10.76 -6.25 2.82
C THR A 176 -10.06 -5.81 4.10
N SER A 177 -10.14 -6.66 5.13
CA SER A 177 -9.49 -6.46 6.42
C SER A 177 -9.05 -7.80 7.00
N TYR A 178 -7.86 -7.82 7.59
CA TYR A 178 -7.37 -8.98 8.35
C TYR A 178 -8.14 -9.18 9.66
N ALA A 179 -8.89 -8.19 10.11
CA ALA A 179 -9.63 -8.17 11.37
C ALA A 179 -8.78 -8.35 12.65
N GLY A 180 -7.50 -8.58 12.52
CA GLY A 180 -6.59 -8.85 13.62
C GLY A 180 -5.18 -8.29 13.38
N PRO A 181 -4.24 -8.52 14.30
CA PRO A 181 -2.90 -7.97 14.21
C PRO A 181 -2.09 -8.56 13.05
N VAL A 182 -1.18 -7.75 12.52
CA VAL A 182 -0.16 -8.19 11.55
C VAL A 182 0.98 -8.85 12.34
N GLN A 183 0.90 -10.16 12.50
CA GLN A 183 1.87 -10.95 13.26
C GLN A 183 1.99 -12.35 12.68
N ILE A 184 3.21 -12.86 12.55
CA ILE A 184 3.44 -14.25 12.12
C ILE A 184 2.92 -15.20 13.20
N ASN A 185 1.94 -16.02 12.85
CA ASN A 185 1.36 -17.03 13.73
C ASN A 185 0.80 -18.19 12.90
N PRO A 186 1.42 -19.38 12.89
CA PRO A 186 0.92 -20.55 12.14
C PRO A 186 -0.44 -21.07 12.64
N GLY A 187 -0.81 -20.75 13.88
CA GLY A 187 -2.09 -21.11 14.50
C GLY A 187 -3.09 -19.95 14.53
N TYR A 188 -3.05 -19.05 13.55
CA TYR A 188 -3.96 -17.89 13.46
C TYR A 188 -5.41 -18.35 13.26
N GLU A 189 -6.30 -17.98 14.19
CA GLU A 189 -7.71 -18.39 14.15
C GLU A 189 -8.65 -17.30 13.64
N GLN A 190 -8.21 -16.04 13.67
CA GLN A 190 -9.01 -14.90 13.24
C GLN A 190 -9.14 -14.86 11.72
N LYS A 191 -10.32 -15.16 11.19
CA LYS A 191 -10.63 -14.97 9.77
C LYS A 191 -10.73 -13.49 9.44
N GLY A 192 -10.39 -13.17 8.20
CA GLY A 192 -10.58 -11.85 7.63
C GLY A 192 -12.01 -11.58 7.21
N MET A 193 -12.24 -10.40 6.72
CA MET A 193 -13.57 -9.95 6.33
C MET A 193 -13.50 -8.97 5.14
N VAL A 194 -14.63 -8.84 4.45
CA VAL A 194 -14.95 -7.70 3.59
C VAL A 194 -15.96 -6.84 4.32
N VAL A 195 -15.69 -5.54 4.42
CA VAL A 195 -16.60 -4.55 5.02
C VAL A 195 -17.24 -3.72 3.92
N LYS A 196 -18.58 -3.63 3.92
CA LYS A 196 -19.36 -2.78 3.04
C LYS A 196 -19.54 -1.42 3.69
N ILE A 197 -19.19 -0.34 2.97
CA ILE A 197 -19.25 1.04 3.45
C ILE A 197 -20.09 1.85 2.47
N ASP A 198 -21.04 2.63 2.97
CA ASP A 198 -21.79 3.58 2.17
C ASP A 198 -20.88 4.76 1.79
N THR A 199 -20.74 5.03 0.49
CA THR A 199 -19.80 6.07 0.02
C THR A 199 -20.28 7.50 0.26
N ALA A 200 -21.58 7.72 0.51
CA ALA A 200 -22.11 9.05 0.80
C ALA A 200 -21.94 9.40 2.27
N THR A 201 -22.30 8.48 3.18
CA THR A 201 -22.30 8.69 4.64
C THR A 201 -20.99 8.32 5.31
N LEU A 202 -20.15 7.48 4.67
CA LEU A 202 -18.93 6.88 5.22
C LEU A 202 -19.20 5.88 6.37
N GLU A 203 -20.42 5.39 6.50
CA GLU A 203 -20.82 4.42 7.51
C GLU A 203 -20.58 3.00 7.04
N LYS A 204 -20.10 2.14 7.95
CA LYS A 204 -20.03 0.70 7.73
C LYS A 204 -21.42 0.11 7.84
N VAL A 205 -21.93 -0.50 6.76
CA VAL A 205 -23.33 -0.99 6.69
C VAL A 205 -23.44 -2.49 6.83
N ASP A 206 -22.41 -3.27 6.45
CA ASP A 206 -22.43 -4.74 6.60
C ASP A 206 -21.00 -5.30 6.60
N THR A 207 -20.88 -6.59 6.97
CA THR A 207 -19.59 -7.31 7.02
C THR A 207 -19.81 -8.77 6.58
N CYS A 208 -18.94 -9.25 5.68
CA CYS A 208 -18.89 -10.63 5.24
C CYS A 208 -17.56 -11.26 5.69
N ILE A 209 -17.61 -12.37 6.44
CA ILE A 209 -16.42 -13.14 6.82
C ILE A 209 -15.97 -13.95 5.61
N VAL A 210 -14.64 -13.91 5.33
CA VAL A 210 -13.99 -14.62 4.22
C VAL A 210 -12.83 -15.48 4.75
N GLY A 211 -11.82 -15.78 3.94
CA GLY A 211 -10.65 -16.53 4.36
C GLY A 211 -9.71 -15.76 5.28
N PHE A 212 -8.54 -16.35 5.53
CA PHE A 212 -7.53 -15.74 6.36
C PHE A 212 -6.73 -14.69 5.60
N GLN A 213 -6.54 -13.54 6.23
CA GLN A 213 -5.70 -12.44 5.76
C GLN A 213 -5.98 -12.11 4.28
N PRO A 214 -7.23 -11.69 3.98
CA PRO A 214 -7.64 -11.36 2.62
C PRO A 214 -6.87 -10.15 2.11
N ASP A 215 -6.25 -10.28 0.96
CA ASP A 215 -5.56 -9.19 0.26
C ASP A 215 -6.49 -8.54 -0.77
N ARG A 216 -6.12 -8.52 -2.05
CA ARG A 216 -6.88 -7.80 -3.08
C ARG A 216 -8.23 -8.43 -3.35
N LEU A 217 -9.19 -7.58 -3.66
CA LEU A 217 -10.52 -7.96 -4.12
C LEU A 217 -10.86 -7.25 -5.43
N ASP A 218 -11.72 -7.86 -6.22
CA ASP A 218 -12.34 -7.22 -7.37
C ASP A 218 -13.79 -7.72 -7.58
N ILE A 219 -14.54 -7.05 -8.44
CA ILE A 219 -15.97 -7.26 -8.62
C ILE A 219 -16.25 -7.59 -10.09
N ALA A 220 -16.86 -8.74 -10.32
CA ALA A 220 -17.32 -9.15 -11.64
C ALA A 220 -18.62 -9.98 -11.53
N ASN A 221 -19.48 -9.89 -12.54
CA ASN A 221 -20.67 -10.73 -12.68
C ASN A 221 -21.56 -10.79 -11.41
N GLY A 222 -21.69 -9.67 -10.68
CA GLY A 222 -22.48 -9.58 -9.45
C GLY A 222 -21.85 -10.27 -8.24
N LYS A 223 -20.59 -10.64 -8.31
CA LYS A 223 -19.82 -11.26 -7.22
C LYS A 223 -18.60 -10.41 -6.85
N ILE A 224 -18.21 -10.49 -5.58
CA ILE A 224 -16.94 -9.97 -5.08
C ILE A 224 -16.01 -11.18 -4.92
N PHE A 225 -14.85 -11.11 -5.56
CA PHE A 225 -13.81 -12.13 -5.46
C PHE A 225 -12.68 -11.62 -4.57
N VAL A 226 -12.23 -12.43 -3.63
CA VAL A 226 -11.26 -12.03 -2.60
C VAL A 226 -10.11 -13.01 -2.55
N ALA A 227 -8.89 -12.55 -2.79
CA ALA A 227 -7.68 -13.35 -2.65
C ALA A 227 -7.36 -13.54 -1.16
N ASN A 228 -7.39 -14.77 -0.66
CA ASN A 228 -7.02 -15.10 0.71
C ASN A 228 -5.56 -15.54 0.74
N SER A 229 -4.71 -14.75 1.39
CA SER A 229 -3.28 -15.03 1.42
C SER A 229 -2.87 -15.97 2.55
N GLY A 230 -3.43 -15.80 3.74
CA GLY A 230 -2.86 -16.42 4.94
C GLY A 230 -1.39 -16.04 5.15
N GLY A 231 -0.93 -14.89 4.63
CA GLY A 231 0.48 -14.53 4.50
C GLY A 231 1.27 -14.51 5.81
N TYR A 232 0.60 -14.30 6.94
CA TYR A 232 1.20 -14.35 8.28
C TYR A 232 1.01 -15.71 9.00
N MET A 233 0.44 -16.72 8.32
CA MET A 233 0.24 -18.07 8.85
C MET A 233 1.39 -19.02 8.51
N TYR A 234 2.54 -18.51 8.11
CA TYR A 234 3.70 -19.34 7.76
C TYR A 234 3.91 -20.53 8.76
N PRO A 235 4.08 -21.76 8.28
CA PRO A 235 4.06 -22.21 6.88
C PRO A 235 2.66 -22.58 6.34
N ASN A 236 1.58 -22.33 7.08
CA ASN A 236 0.21 -22.78 6.80
C ASN A 236 -0.59 -21.73 6.01
N TYR A 237 -0.03 -21.23 4.91
CA TYR A 237 -0.69 -20.24 4.05
C TYR A 237 -2.07 -20.68 3.58
N GLU A 238 -2.98 -19.73 3.34
CA GLU A 238 -4.23 -20.00 2.64
C GLU A 238 -3.99 -20.05 1.12
N ASN A 239 -4.96 -20.64 0.37
CA ASN A 239 -4.78 -20.93 -1.05
C ASN A 239 -6.07 -20.73 -1.87
N THR A 240 -7.00 -19.91 -1.41
CA THR A 240 -8.34 -19.80 -2.02
C THR A 240 -8.69 -18.39 -2.41
N VAL A 241 -9.57 -18.25 -3.42
CA VAL A 241 -10.34 -17.04 -3.70
C VAL A 241 -11.73 -17.24 -3.12
N SER A 242 -12.18 -16.39 -2.19
CA SER A 242 -13.56 -16.36 -1.70
C SER A 242 -14.49 -15.75 -2.76
N VAL A 243 -15.68 -16.33 -2.93
CA VAL A 243 -16.74 -15.85 -3.81
C VAL A 243 -17.87 -15.33 -2.93
N VAL A 244 -18.11 -14.02 -2.95
CA VAL A 244 -19.14 -13.36 -2.15
C VAL A 244 -20.21 -12.79 -3.09
N ASP A 245 -21.45 -13.16 -2.88
CA ASP A 245 -22.57 -12.57 -3.61
C ASP A 245 -22.81 -11.13 -3.18
N ILE A 246 -22.81 -10.21 -4.13
CA ILE A 246 -22.86 -8.77 -3.83
C ILE A 246 -24.21 -8.32 -3.31
N GLY A 247 -25.30 -9.00 -3.73
CA GLY A 247 -26.68 -8.68 -3.34
C GLY A 247 -27.01 -9.12 -1.93
N THR A 248 -26.69 -10.38 -1.58
CA THR A 248 -26.90 -10.94 -0.23
C THR A 248 -25.79 -10.62 0.75
N PHE A 249 -24.64 -10.24 0.24
CA PHE A 249 -23.38 -9.98 0.95
C PHE A 249 -22.97 -11.16 1.84
N ARG A 250 -22.98 -12.38 1.26
CA ARG A 250 -22.56 -13.64 1.91
C ARG A 250 -21.58 -14.41 1.05
N GLU A 251 -20.59 -15.04 1.70
CA GLU A 251 -19.69 -15.98 1.03
C GLU A 251 -20.49 -17.22 0.59
N GLU A 252 -20.46 -17.52 -0.72
CA GLU A 252 -21.15 -18.67 -1.30
C GLU A 252 -20.23 -19.86 -1.54
N GLY A 253 -18.92 -19.61 -1.65
CA GLY A 253 -17.94 -20.65 -1.90
C GLY A 253 -16.53 -20.12 -2.00
N ARG A 254 -15.60 -21.03 -2.28
CA ARG A 254 -14.17 -20.72 -2.46
C ARG A 254 -13.60 -21.50 -3.63
N ILE A 255 -12.73 -20.84 -4.38
CA ILE A 255 -12.01 -21.41 -5.52
C ILE A 255 -10.57 -21.71 -5.06
N PRO A 256 -10.14 -22.97 -4.99
CA PRO A 256 -8.74 -23.31 -4.73
C PRO A 256 -7.86 -22.86 -5.91
N VAL A 257 -6.75 -22.16 -5.64
CA VAL A 257 -5.84 -21.64 -6.68
C VAL A 257 -4.40 -22.03 -6.36
N ALA A 258 -3.76 -21.30 -5.44
CA ALA A 258 -2.37 -21.50 -5.03
C ALA A 258 -2.13 -20.84 -3.66
N VAL A 259 -1.06 -21.21 -2.99
CA VAL A 259 -0.72 -20.69 -1.66
C VAL A 259 -0.40 -19.18 -1.72
N ASN A 260 -0.72 -18.46 -0.64
CA ASN A 260 -0.30 -17.06 -0.43
C ASN A 260 -0.70 -16.13 -1.59
N LEU A 261 -2.01 -16.11 -1.92
CA LEU A 261 -2.55 -15.25 -2.97
C LEU A 261 -2.39 -13.77 -2.59
N HIS A 262 -2.18 -12.91 -3.60
CA HIS A 262 -1.96 -11.48 -3.37
C HIS A 262 -2.84 -10.59 -4.24
N HIS A 263 -2.41 -10.28 -5.48
CA HIS A 263 -3.20 -9.47 -6.38
C HIS A 263 -4.30 -10.28 -7.04
N LEU A 264 -5.44 -9.62 -7.25
CA LEU A 264 -6.58 -10.14 -7.98
C LEU A 264 -7.19 -9.00 -8.79
N LEU A 265 -7.42 -9.23 -10.08
CA LEU A 265 -8.08 -8.31 -11.01
C LEU A 265 -9.08 -9.09 -11.86
N ALA A 266 -10.23 -8.50 -12.13
CA ALA A 266 -11.18 -8.99 -13.12
C ALA A 266 -10.97 -8.28 -14.47
N ASP A 267 -10.92 -9.04 -15.57
CA ASP A 267 -10.90 -8.46 -16.91
C ASP A 267 -12.32 -8.15 -17.44
N SER A 268 -12.39 -7.58 -18.64
CA SER A 268 -13.67 -7.20 -19.27
C SER A 268 -14.60 -8.38 -19.57
N ASP A 269 -14.06 -9.60 -19.67
CA ASP A 269 -14.82 -10.82 -19.91
C ASP A 269 -15.24 -11.50 -18.60
N GLY A 270 -14.87 -10.91 -17.45
CA GLY A 270 -15.17 -11.40 -16.09
C GLY A 270 -14.29 -12.56 -15.67
N GLN A 271 -13.17 -12.82 -16.36
CA GLN A 271 -12.14 -13.74 -15.91
C GLN A 271 -11.32 -13.07 -14.80
N LEU A 272 -10.79 -13.87 -13.86
CA LEU A 272 -9.93 -13.34 -12.80
C LEU A 272 -8.48 -13.66 -13.07
N TRP A 273 -7.64 -12.66 -12.83
CA TRP A 273 -6.19 -12.77 -12.87
C TRP A 273 -5.67 -12.67 -11.43
N VAL A 274 -5.00 -13.72 -10.97
CA VAL A 274 -4.62 -13.87 -9.57
C VAL A 274 -3.14 -14.18 -9.47
N SER A 275 -2.41 -13.42 -8.64
CA SER A 275 -1.01 -13.72 -8.31
C SER A 275 -0.90 -14.52 -7.01
N SER A 276 0.11 -15.37 -6.96
CA SER A 276 0.60 -16.06 -5.77
C SER A 276 2.02 -15.61 -5.49
N ARG A 277 2.35 -15.31 -4.23
CA ARG A 277 3.73 -15.07 -3.78
C ARG A 277 4.51 -16.35 -3.55
N GLY A 278 3.83 -17.51 -3.67
CA GLY A 278 4.44 -18.78 -3.30
C GLY A 278 4.65 -18.94 -1.79
N ASP A 279 5.54 -19.86 -1.43
CA ASP A 279 5.88 -20.16 -0.03
C ASP A 279 7.35 -19.89 0.32
N TYR A 280 8.08 -19.27 -0.61
CA TYR A 280 9.51 -18.94 -0.52
C TYR A 280 10.45 -20.14 -0.49
N TYR A 281 9.96 -21.39 -0.64
CA TYR A 281 10.76 -22.62 -0.59
C TYR A 281 10.55 -23.54 -1.78
N GLY A 282 9.33 -24.02 -1.99
CA GLY A 282 9.03 -25.03 -3.03
C GLY A 282 8.00 -24.55 -4.06
N ASN A 283 7.14 -23.61 -3.68
CA ASN A 283 6.18 -22.98 -4.57
C ASN A 283 6.67 -21.58 -4.92
N THR A 284 7.02 -21.38 -6.18
CA THR A 284 7.45 -20.09 -6.72
C THR A 284 6.30 -19.10 -6.83
N SER A 285 6.60 -17.80 -6.90
CA SER A 285 5.65 -16.79 -7.36
C SER A 285 5.09 -17.16 -8.73
N ALA A 286 3.79 -16.96 -8.94
CA ALA A 286 3.14 -17.35 -10.19
C ALA A 286 1.86 -16.54 -10.46
N LEU A 287 1.46 -16.52 -11.73
CA LEU A 287 0.22 -15.94 -12.22
C LEU A 287 -0.79 -17.02 -12.60
N PHE A 288 -2.05 -16.79 -12.26
CA PHE A 288 -3.16 -17.68 -12.59
C PHE A 288 -4.29 -16.91 -13.27
N CYS A 289 -4.97 -17.56 -14.20
CA CYS A 289 -6.23 -17.11 -14.78
C CYS A 289 -7.35 -18.04 -14.33
N ILE A 290 -8.47 -17.49 -13.86
CA ILE A 290 -9.67 -18.24 -13.49
C ILE A 290 -10.77 -17.86 -14.47
N THR A 291 -11.18 -18.79 -15.32
CA THR A 291 -12.32 -18.62 -16.22
C THR A 291 -13.61 -19.08 -15.55
N ASP A 292 -14.72 -18.44 -15.90
CA ASP A 292 -16.06 -18.70 -15.32
C ASP A 292 -16.08 -18.75 -13.77
N PRO A 293 -15.51 -17.71 -13.11
CA PRO A 293 -15.34 -17.77 -11.65
C PRO A 293 -16.66 -17.72 -10.85
N ALA A 294 -17.75 -17.27 -11.48
CA ALA A 294 -19.07 -17.23 -10.88
C ALA A 294 -19.91 -18.50 -11.15
N GLY A 295 -19.49 -19.36 -12.10
CA GLY A 295 -20.18 -20.59 -12.50
C GLY A 295 -19.37 -21.83 -12.19
N THR A 296 -18.65 -22.37 -13.19
CA THR A 296 -17.79 -23.54 -13.04
C THR A 296 -16.32 -23.14 -13.23
N PRO A 297 -15.64 -22.70 -12.15
CA PRO A 297 -14.31 -22.13 -12.25
C PRO A 297 -13.28 -23.11 -12.78
N GLN A 298 -12.48 -22.66 -13.78
CA GLN A 298 -11.32 -23.39 -14.29
C GLN A 298 -10.07 -22.55 -14.02
N VAL A 299 -9.11 -23.11 -13.29
CA VAL A 299 -7.87 -22.44 -12.90
C VAL A 299 -6.74 -22.87 -13.84
N GLN A 300 -6.10 -21.90 -14.48
CA GLN A 300 -4.96 -22.11 -15.37
C GLN A 300 -3.76 -21.32 -14.87
N ARG A 301 -2.61 -21.99 -14.67
CA ARG A 301 -1.32 -21.32 -14.44
C ARG A 301 -0.82 -20.72 -15.75
N ILE A 302 -0.32 -19.50 -15.70
CA ILE A 302 0.20 -18.76 -16.86
C ILE A 302 1.72 -18.76 -16.79
N THR A 303 2.35 -19.27 -17.85
CA THR A 303 3.81 -19.36 -17.98
C THR A 303 4.27 -18.75 -19.29
N ALA A 304 5.53 -18.36 -19.35
CA ALA A 304 6.19 -18.00 -20.60
C ALA A 304 6.25 -19.23 -21.56
N GLN A 305 6.61 -19.01 -22.82
CA GLN A 305 6.66 -20.06 -23.82
C GLN A 305 7.64 -21.20 -23.50
N ASP A 306 8.68 -20.90 -22.74
CA ASP A 306 9.68 -21.88 -22.27
C ASP A 306 9.24 -22.62 -21.00
N GLY A 307 8.03 -22.33 -20.49
CA GLY A 307 7.48 -22.91 -19.26
C GLY A 307 7.90 -22.19 -17.99
N THR A 308 8.66 -21.09 -18.07
CA THR A 308 9.07 -20.30 -16.90
C THR A 308 7.87 -19.53 -16.33
N ASP A 309 7.77 -19.50 -15.02
CA ASP A 309 6.76 -18.69 -14.31
C ASP A 309 7.06 -17.19 -14.42
N LEU A 310 5.98 -16.39 -14.41
CA LEU A 310 6.10 -14.96 -14.20
C LEU A 310 6.08 -14.65 -12.70
N VAL A 311 7.09 -13.94 -12.24
CA VAL A 311 7.09 -13.36 -10.88
C VAL A 311 6.13 -12.18 -10.88
N VAL A 312 5.14 -12.17 -9.99
CA VAL A 312 4.11 -11.14 -9.94
C VAL A 312 3.96 -10.57 -8.54
N GLU A 313 4.62 -9.44 -8.30
CA GLU A 313 4.42 -8.62 -7.11
C GLU A 313 3.28 -7.63 -7.32
N ASN A 314 3.15 -7.05 -8.52
CA ASN A 314 2.06 -6.15 -8.86
C ASN A 314 1.63 -6.30 -10.33
N MET A 315 0.38 -5.93 -10.63
CA MET A 315 -0.17 -6.02 -11.97
C MET A 315 -1.27 -4.99 -12.23
N THR A 316 -1.44 -4.63 -13.50
CA THR A 316 -2.48 -3.70 -13.97
C THR A 316 -3.01 -4.09 -15.35
N LEU A 317 -4.28 -3.79 -15.60
CA LEU A 317 -4.95 -4.07 -16.89
C LEU A 317 -5.10 -2.80 -17.73
N ARG A 318 -4.84 -2.93 -19.02
CA ARG A 318 -5.23 -1.95 -20.03
C ARG A 318 -5.73 -2.67 -21.29
N GLY A 319 -7.02 -2.58 -21.55
CA GLY A 319 -7.66 -3.34 -22.63
C GLY A 319 -7.41 -4.84 -22.50
N ASP A 320 -6.93 -5.47 -23.56
CA ASP A 320 -6.63 -6.90 -23.59
C ASP A 320 -5.22 -7.26 -23.07
N SER A 321 -4.52 -6.31 -22.45
CA SER A 321 -3.16 -6.51 -21.93
C SER A 321 -3.11 -6.41 -20.42
N LEU A 322 -2.59 -7.46 -19.78
CA LEU A 322 -2.23 -7.47 -18.37
C LEU A 322 -0.72 -7.23 -18.27
N TYR A 323 -0.35 -6.14 -17.64
CA TYR A 323 1.04 -5.80 -17.33
C TYR A 323 1.38 -6.31 -15.93
N VAL A 324 2.49 -7.02 -15.82
CA VAL A 324 2.94 -7.64 -14.56
C VAL A 324 4.39 -7.26 -14.27
N ILE A 325 4.69 -6.93 -13.02
CA ILE A 325 6.05 -6.70 -12.54
C ILE A 325 6.29 -7.48 -11.26
N GLY A 326 7.53 -7.87 -11.02
CA GLY A 326 7.91 -8.51 -9.77
C GLY A 326 9.37 -8.93 -9.75
N THR A 327 9.87 -9.10 -8.52
CA THR A 327 11.21 -9.61 -8.24
C THR A 327 11.11 -10.76 -7.24
N GLU A 328 11.79 -11.87 -7.52
CA GLU A 328 11.92 -13.01 -6.63
C GLU A 328 13.40 -13.40 -6.49
N PHE A 329 13.84 -13.69 -5.27
CA PHE A 329 15.18 -14.22 -5.04
C PHE A 329 15.22 -15.73 -5.27
N SER A 330 16.06 -16.16 -6.21
CA SER A 330 16.28 -17.58 -6.49
C SER A 330 17.39 -18.14 -5.61
N TYR A 331 17.05 -19.02 -4.67
CA TYR A 331 18.04 -19.75 -3.88
C TYR A 331 18.89 -20.73 -4.70
N ALA A 332 18.42 -21.15 -5.89
CA ALA A 332 19.16 -22.03 -6.79
C ALA A 332 20.31 -21.30 -7.49
N THR A 333 20.08 -20.04 -7.92
CA THR A 333 21.09 -19.23 -8.63
C THR A 333 21.75 -18.19 -7.72
N MET A 334 21.22 -17.98 -6.49
CA MET A 334 21.62 -16.91 -5.56
C MET A 334 21.52 -15.52 -6.17
N GLN A 335 20.52 -15.32 -7.05
CA GLN A 335 20.27 -14.06 -7.75
C GLN A 335 18.79 -13.69 -7.72
N ASN A 336 18.50 -12.40 -7.84
CA ASN A 336 17.16 -11.91 -8.09
C ASN A 336 16.76 -12.20 -9.54
N HIS A 337 15.53 -12.68 -9.73
CA HIS A 337 14.85 -12.77 -11.01
C HIS A 337 13.76 -11.71 -11.05
N THR A 338 13.88 -10.76 -11.97
CA THR A 338 12.92 -9.66 -12.15
C THR A 338 12.30 -9.77 -13.54
N ASN A 339 11.00 -9.60 -13.64
CA ASN A 339 10.33 -9.49 -14.94
C ASN A 339 9.43 -8.26 -15.03
N TYR A 340 9.23 -7.83 -16.27
CA TYR A 340 8.33 -6.76 -16.68
C TYR A 340 7.46 -7.31 -17.81
N GLY A 341 6.50 -8.18 -17.46
CA GLY A 341 5.77 -8.99 -18.42
C GLY A 341 4.51 -8.31 -18.97
N ILE A 342 4.12 -8.72 -20.17
CA ILE A 342 2.79 -8.44 -20.75
C ILE A 342 2.14 -9.77 -21.11
N VAL A 343 0.90 -9.96 -20.66
CA VAL A 343 0.07 -11.11 -20.96
C VAL A 343 -1.17 -10.65 -21.74
N ASN A 344 -1.49 -11.32 -22.84
CA ASN A 344 -2.76 -11.10 -23.52
C ASN A 344 -3.86 -11.86 -22.78
N VAL A 345 -4.87 -11.13 -22.25
CA VAL A 345 -5.91 -11.75 -21.40
C VAL A 345 -6.89 -12.62 -22.18
N ARG A 346 -7.09 -12.38 -23.48
CA ARG A 346 -7.99 -13.21 -24.32
C ARG A 346 -7.37 -14.54 -24.69
N THR A 347 -6.10 -14.52 -25.10
CA THR A 347 -5.36 -15.74 -25.50
C THR A 347 -4.67 -16.42 -24.34
N ARG A 348 -4.51 -15.72 -23.20
CA ARG A 348 -3.77 -16.17 -22.02
C ARG A 348 -2.30 -16.50 -22.31
N GLN A 349 -1.73 -15.81 -23.29
CA GLN A 349 -0.35 -15.97 -23.70
C GLN A 349 0.52 -14.83 -23.19
N VAL A 350 1.70 -15.16 -22.72
CA VAL A 350 2.74 -14.17 -22.41
C VAL A 350 3.29 -13.64 -23.72
N LEU A 351 3.13 -12.33 -23.96
CA LEU A 351 3.62 -11.64 -25.14
C LEU A 351 5.11 -11.29 -25.02
N THR A 352 5.52 -10.87 -23.83
CA THR A 352 6.93 -10.61 -23.48
C THR A 352 7.12 -10.79 -21.96
N ALA A 353 8.31 -11.19 -21.55
CA ALA A 353 8.75 -11.21 -20.14
C ALA A 353 9.46 -9.93 -19.74
N ASN A 354 9.85 -9.07 -20.70
CA ASN A 354 10.41 -7.74 -20.44
C ASN A 354 9.92 -6.76 -21.52
N PHE A 355 9.09 -5.78 -21.12
CA PHE A 355 8.63 -4.72 -22.02
C PHE A 355 9.53 -3.49 -22.01
N ILE A 356 10.52 -3.39 -21.11
CA ILE A 356 11.52 -2.31 -21.14
C ILE A 356 12.57 -2.65 -22.19
N THR A 357 12.71 -1.81 -23.23
CA THR A 357 13.48 -2.14 -24.42
C THR A 357 14.80 -1.39 -24.55
N ASP A 358 15.04 -0.39 -23.70
CA ASP A 358 16.23 0.49 -23.76
C ASP A 358 17.30 0.17 -22.70
N GLY A 359 17.10 -0.89 -21.91
CA GLY A 359 18.03 -1.30 -20.85
C GLY A 359 17.89 -0.51 -19.54
N THR A 360 16.90 0.36 -19.41
CA THR A 360 16.62 1.11 -18.16
C THR A 360 16.25 0.20 -17.00
N ASP A 361 15.71 -1.00 -17.27
CA ASP A 361 15.40 -2.04 -16.28
C ASP A 361 16.58 -2.35 -15.35
N ALA A 362 17.82 -2.33 -15.87
CA ALA A 362 19.03 -2.51 -15.06
C ALA A 362 19.25 -1.42 -13.99
N SER A 363 18.56 -0.30 -14.07
CA SER A 363 18.64 0.81 -13.08
C SER A 363 17.51 0.79 -12.05
N ILE A 364 16.49 -0.05 -12.24
CA ILE A 364 15.39 -0.26 -11.30
C ILE A 364 15.80 -1.34 -10.30
N MET A 365 15.78 -1.00 -9.01
CA MET A 365 16.24 -1.91 -7.96
C MET A 365 15.14 -2.87 -7.52
N GLU A 366 13.93 -2.33 -7.29
CA GLU A 366 12.78 -3.08 -6.79
C GLU A 366 11.50 -2.53 -7.43
N PRO A 367 11.06 -3.08 -8.57
CA PRO A 367 9.82 -2.66 -9.22
C PRO A 367 8.62 -3.03 -8.34
N TYR A 368 7.89 -2.01 -7.87
CA TYR A 368 6.87 -2.21 -6.85
C TYR A 368 5.48 -1.74 -7.31
N GLY A 369 5.33 -0.49 -7.73
CA GLY A 369 4.10 0.06 -8.26
C GLY A 369 4.05 0.01 -9.78
N ILE A 370 2.87 -0.29 -10.37
CA ILE A 370 2.66 -0.22 -11.81
C ILE A 370 1.31 0.39 -12.14
N ALA A 371 1.29 1.27 -13.16
CA ALA A 371 0.08 1.71 -13.83
C ALA A 371 0.35 1.92 -15.33
N VAL A 372 -0.70 1.86 -16.13
CA VAL A 372 -0.62 2.17 -17.56
C VAL A 372 -1.63 3.26 -17.87
N HIS A 373 -1.17 4.33 -18.53
CA HIS A 373 -2.04 5.44 -18.90
C HIS A 373 -3.15 4.95 -19.83
N PRO A 374 -4.44 5.15 -19.50
CA PRO A 374 -5.54 4.53 -20.22
C PRO A 374 -5.58 4.89 -21.71
N HIS A 375 -5.25 6.12 -22.08
CA HIS A 375 -5.31 6.61 -23.46
C HIS A 375 -3.99 6.39 -24.20
N THR A 376 -2.87 6.86 -23.68
CA THR A 376 -1.59 6.85 -24.39
C THR A 376 -0.88 5.50 -24.34
N GLY A 377 -1.13 4.70 -23.30
CA GLY A 377 -0.43 3.44 -23.07
C GLY A 377 0.95 3.60 -22.43
N GLU A 378 1.32 4.78 -21.99
CA GLU A 378 2.54 5.01 -21.20
C GLU A 378 2.52 4.19 -19.93
N ILE A 379 3.66 3.62 -19.58
CA ILE A 379 3.81 2.70 -18.48
C ILE A 379 4.53 3.42 -17.34
N LEU A 380 3.89 3.47 -16.18
CA LEU A 380 4.44 4.05 -14.94
C LEU A 380 4.92 2.93 -14.03
N ILE A 381 6.19 2.99 -13.60
CA ILE A 381 6.78 2.02 -12.66
C ILE A 381 7.36 2.75 -11.47
N GLY A 382 6.86 2.41 -10.29
CA GLY A 382 7.42 2.81 -9.00
C GLY A 382 8.54 1.86 -8.58
N ASP A 383 9.75 2.39 -8.38
CA ASP A 383 10.89 1.67 -7.82
C ASP A 383 10.98 1.94 -6.32
N ALA A 384 10.71 0.93 -5.49
CA ALA A 384 10.79 1.02 -4.04
C ALA A 384 12.25 1.04 -3.52
N ARG A 385 13.21 0.76 -4.40
CA ARG A 385 14.65 0.74 -4.10
C ARG A 385 14.97 -0.17 -2.90
N THR A 386 15.29 0.43 -1.76
CA THR A 386 15.66 -0.29 -0.53
C THR A 386 14.51 -0.35 0.49
N HIS A 387 13.31 0.11 0.14
CA HIS A 387 12.12 0.24 0.99
C HIS A 387 12.22 1.23 2.16
N VAL A 388 13.40 1.80 2.42
CA VAL A 388 13.65 2.75 3.52
C VAL A 388 14.16 4.10 3.04
N ASN A 389 14.36 4.25 1.75
CA ASN A 389 14.77 5.48 1.08
C ASN A 389 13.67 5.94 0.11
N PRO A 390 13.60 7.23 -0.19
CA PRO A 390 12.72 7.73 -1.25
C PRO A 390 12.89 6.94 -2.55
N GLY A 391 11.76 6.59 -3.13
CA GLY A 391 11.67 5.84 -4.37
C GLY A 391 11.97 6.67 -5.61
N THR A 392 11.75 6.05 -6.76
CA THR A 392 11.80 6.69 -8.08
C THR A 392 10.58 6.25 -8.88
N LEU A 393 9.92 7.18 -9.53
CA LEU A 393 8.90 6.90 -10.53
C LEU A 393 9.55 7.00 -11.91
N PHE A 394 9.41 5.95 -12.72
CA PHE A 394 9.81 5.90 -14.11
C PHE A 394 8.57 5.93 -15.00
N CYS A 395 8.60 6.70 -16.09
CA CYS A 395 7.60 6.69 -17.14
C CYS A 395 8.22 6.21 -18.44
N PHE A 396 7.62 5.18 -19.03
CA PHE A 396 8.05 4.61 -20.31
C PHE A 396 6.99 4.84 -21.39
N SER A 397 7.44 4.93 -22.64
CA SER A 397 6.52 4.86 -23.79
C SER A 397 5.87 3.48 -23.88
N PRO A 398 4.79 3.32 -24.70
CA PRO A 398 4.19 2.00 -24.93
C PRO A 398 5.18 0.98 -25.53
N GLU A 399 6.25 1.44 -26.18
CA GLU A 399 7.32 0.61 -26.75
C GLU A 399 8.41 0.26 -25.74
N GLY A 400 8.30 0.76 -24.48
CA GLY A 400 9.23 0.46 -23.41
C GLY A 400 10.50 1.32 -23.39
N LEU A 401 10.46 2.52 -23.98
CA LEU A 401 11.54 3.50 -23.94
C LEU A 401 11.31 4.49 -22.78
N LEU A 402 12.35 4.78 -21.99
CA LEU A 402 12.25 5.75 -20.90
C LEU A 402 11.94 7.15 -21.45
N LEU A 403 10.87 7.76 -20.97
CA LEU A 403 10.48 9.13 -21.27
C LEU A 403 11.05 10.11 -20.22
N TRP A 404 10.75 9.82 -18.97
CA TRP A 404 11.21 10.62 -17.83
C TRP A 404 11.21 9.80 -16.54
N LYS A 405 11.87 10.32 -15.52
CA LYS A 405 11.84 9.79 -14.17
C LYS A 405 11.92 10.92 -13.14
N VAL A 406 11.30 10.71 -11.99
CA VAL A 406 11.28 11.67 -10.88
C VAL A 406 11.47 10.95 -9.54
N ARG A 407 11.91 11.70 -8.52
CA ARG A 407 11.98 11.20 -7.14
C ARG A 407 10.59 11.20 -6.50
N THR A 408 10.26 10.16 -5.71
CA THR A 408 9.00 10.01 -4.99
C THR A 408 9.19 9.99 -3.47
N GLY A 409 8.12 9.76 -2.71
CA GLY A 409 8.19 9.27 -1.32
C GLY A 409 8.72 7.83 -1.23
N ASP A 410 8.68 7.25 -0.01
CA ASP A 410 9.17 5.90 0.23
C ASP A 410 8.15 4.86 -0.29
N ILE A 411 8.57 3.89 -1.10
CA ILE A 411 7.75 2.79 -1.66
C ILE A 411 6.59 3.32 -2.51
N PRO A 412 6.85 3.85 -3.72
CA PRO A 412 5.81 4.31 -4.66
C PRO A 412 5.01 3.11 -5.20
N ALA A 413 3.72 2.99 -4.84
CA ALA A 413 2.96 1.75 -5.00
C ALA A 413 1.65 1.88 -5.79
N HIS A 414 0.78 2.82 -5.43
CA HIS A 414 -0.59 2.81 -5.91
C HIS A 414 -0.95 4.08 -6.66
N PHE A 415 -1.55 3.91 -7.84
CA PHE A 415 -1.88 5.01 -8.75
C PHE A 415 -3.39 5.19 -8.86
N ALA A 416 -3.83 6.44 -8.99
CA ALA A 416 -5.21 6.78 -9.30
C ALA A 416 -5.24 7.93 -10.31
N PHE A 417 -5.76 7.67 -11.52
CA PHE A 417 -5.90 8.69 -12.57
C PHE A 417 -7.07 9.62 -12.27
N LEU A 418 -6.84 10.93 -12.41
CA LEU A 418 -7.84 11.96 -12.24
C LEU A 418 -8.39 12.39 -13.59
N TYR A 419 -9.67 12.14 -13.83
CA TYR A 419 -10.35 12.48 -15.07
C TYR A 419 -10.96 13.89 -15.01
N GLU A 420 -10.95 14.60 -16.14
CA GLU A 420 -11.80 15.76 -16.34
C GLU A 420 -13.27 15.30 -16.34
N ARG A 421 -14.15 16.01 -15.64
CA ARG A 421 -15.59 15.72 -15.59
C ARG A 421 -16.36 16.62 -16.51
#